data_c7df2625b27ef003f2b5983850eee35a
#
_entry.id   c7df2625b27ef003f2b5983850eee35a
#
_cell.length_a   1.000
_cell.length_b   1.000
_cell.length_c   1.000
_cell.angle_alpha   90.00
_cell.angle_beta   90.00
_cell.angle_gamma   90.00
#
_symmetry.space_group_name_H-M   'P 1'
#
loop_
_entity.id
_entity.type
_entity.pdbx_description
1 polymer ?
#
loop_
_entity_poly.entity_id
_entity_poly.type
_entity_poly.pdbx_seq_one_letter_code
_entity_poly.pdbx_strand_id
1 'polypeptide(L)'
;MHWSHSFYERQDALTGCYHAPIHPFHTSLAARVTAHRGQPGPLLELGAGGGQFTIAAALAGHRVTALEWMAGAGEHTRLLAAQHGTTVQALTGDFYTADPGGPFDAVCYWDGFGIGEDDEQRHLLSRVAGWLAPGGTAYVDVYTPWYWAHHAGFTRQTERYTQTYGFDAEGCRMLDTYAPREAEAFTQSLRCYSPADLCLLLPGTGLTLAEVWPGGAYDPKAGVYHPEVPLGESMMYVAVLERA
;
A
#
# COMPACT_ATOMS: atom_id res chain seq x y z
N MET A 1 -0.21 5.45 20.55
CA MET A 1 -0.01 4.38 19.56
C MET A 1 -1.14 4.49 18.58
N HIS A 2 -0.85 4.64 17.32
CA HIS A 2 -1.87 4.80 16.28
C HIS A 2 -2.73 3.53 16.19
N TRP A 3 -4.02 3.64 15.90
CA TRP A 3 -4.95 2.49 15.78
C TRP A 3 -4.45 1.43 14.78
N SER A 4 -3.73 1.87 13.76
CA SER A 4 -3.19 1.01 12.69
C SER A 4 -2.28 -0.11 13.21
N HIS A 5 -1.47 0.14 14.24
CA HIS A 5 -0.60 -0.89 14.80
C HIS A 5 -1.41 -2.09 15.30
N SER A 6 -2.42 -1.83 16.14
CA SER A 6 -3.29 -2.88 16.65
C SER A 6 -4.10 -3.56 15.54
N PHE A 7 -4.51 -2.79 14.51
CA PHE A 7 -5.26 -3.35 13.39
C PHE A 7 -4.42 -4.35 12.61
N TYR A 8 -3.23 -3.96 12.14
CA TYR A 8 -2.40 -4.83 11.28
C TYR A 8 -1.88 -6.07 12.02
N GLU A 9 -1.54 -5.97 13.32
CA GLU A 9 -1.21 -7.14 14.14
C GLU A 9 -2.38 -8.13 14.22
N ARG A 10 -3.59 -7.64 14.45
CA ARG A 10 -4.80 -8.48 14.52
C ARG A 10 -5.18 -9.05 13.16
N GLN A 11 -5.02 -8.28 12.09
CA GLN A 11 -5.28 -8.73 10.73
C GLN A 11 -4.33 -9.88 10.36
N ASP A 12 -3.04 -9.73 10.62
CA ASP A 12 -2.07 -10.80 10.35
C ASP A 12 -2.35 -12.05 11.17
N ALA A 13 -2.58 -11.91 12.47
CA ALA A 13 -2.94 -13.04 13.33
C ALA A 13 -4.23 -13.76 12.85
N LEU A 14 -5.18 -13.03 12.29
CA LEU A 14 -6.44 -13.57 11.79
C LEU A 14 -6.31 -14.19 10.40
N THR A 15 -5.59 -13.56 9.49
CA THR A 15 -5.55 -13.90 8.06
C THR A 15 -4.26 -14.59 7.62
N GLY A 16 -3.14 -14.28 8.27
CA GLY A 16 -1.80 -14.72 7.86
C GLY A 16 -1.31 -14.03 6.58
N CYS A 17 -1.86 -12.87 6.24
CA CYS A 17 -1.61 -12.21 4.94
C CYS A 17 -0.14 -11.85 4.72
N TYR A 18 0.62 -11.54 5.79
CA TYR A 18 2.04 -11.21 5.68
C TYR A 18 2.96 -12.45 5.58
N HIS A 19 2.39 -13.66 5.73
CA HIS A 19 3.13 -14.92 5.57
C HIS A 19 2.81 -15.64 4.26
N ALA A 20 2.07 -14.98 3.37
CA ALA A 20 1.72 -15.53 2.06
C ALA A 20 2.93 -15.54 1.11
N PRO A 21 2.99 -16.47 0.14
CA PRO A 21 4.00 -16.46 -0.92
C PRO A 21 3.81 -15.26 -1.87
N ILE A 22 4.81 -15.03 -2.72
CA ILE A 22 4.71 -14.02 -3.79
C ILE A 22 3.58 -14.43 -4.75
N HIS A 23 2.61 -13.55 -4.90
CA HIS A 23 1.52 -13.74 -5.87
C HIS A 23 1.92 -13.12 -7.23
N PRO A 24 1.45 -13.64 -8.39
CA PRO A 24 1.70 -13.06 -9.71
C PRO A 24 1.40 -11.55 -9.81
N PHE A 25 0.44 -11.05 -9.04
CA PHE A 25 0.16 -9.61 -8.92
C PHE A 25 1.39 -8.80 -8.51
N HIS A 26 2.15 -9.24 -7.49
CA HIS A 26 3.35 -8.54 -7.04
C HIS A 26 4.43 -8.51 -8.11
N THR A 27 4.59 -9.62 -8.84
CA THR A 27 5.53 -9.70 -9.96
C THR A 27 5.14 -8.76 -11.11
N SER A 28 3.85 -8.71 -11.44
CA SER A 28 3.33 -7.80 -12.48
C SER A 28 3.50 -6.34 -12.08
N LEU A 29 3.25 -6.01 -10.81
CA LEU A 29 3.42 -4.66 -10.29
C LEU A 29 4.89 -4.23 -10.30
N ALA A 30 5.80 -5.10 -9.86
CA ALA A 30 7.25 -4.84 -9.93
C ALA A 30 7.73 -4.65 -11.38
N ALA A 31 7.25 -5.46 -12.31
CA ALA A 31 7.54 -5.32 -13.73
C ALA A 31 7.03 -3.99 -14.30
N ARG A 32 5.81 -3.55 -13.90
CA ARG A 32 5.25 -2.27 -14.32
C ARG A 32 6.07 -1.08 -13.82
N VAL A 33 6.49 -1.09 -12.54
CA VAL A 33 7.38 -0.08 -11.97
C VAL A 33 8.71 -0.05 -12.72
N THR A 34 9.31 -1.22 -12.97
CA THR A 34 10.59 -1.33 -13.72
C THR A 34 10.46 -0.78 -15.13
N ALA A 35 9.39 -1.13 -15.86
CA ALA A 35 9.14 -0.66 -17.21
C ALA A 35 8.94 0.87 -17.26
N HIS A 36 8.21 1.42 -16.32
CA HIS A 36 8.00 2.88 -16.24
C HIS A 36 9.31 3.62 -15.93
N ARG A 37 10.16 3.08 -15.05
CA ARG A 37 11.48 3.65 -14.74
C ARG A 37 12.50 3.47 -15.88
N GLY A 38 12.26 2.54 -16.79
CA GLY A 38 13.16 2.17 -17.89
C GLY A 38 14.31 1.23 -17.47
N GLN A 39 14.67 1.20 -16.20
CA GLN A 39 15.71 0.33 -15.65
C GLN A 39 15.55 0.11 -14.15
N PRO A 40 16.04 -1.02 -13.61
CA PRO A 40 16.13 -1.23 -12.16
C PRO A 40 17.11 -0.26 -11.49
N GLY A 41 16.84 0.06 -10.22
CA GLY A 41 17.69 0.94 -9.41
C GLY A 41 17.40 0.80 -7.92
N PRO A 42 17.89 1.73 -7.07
CA PRO A 42 17.53 1.80 -5.67
C PRO A 42 16.02 2.02 -5.51
N LEU A 43 15.36 1.15 -4.75
CA LEU A 43 13.93 1.20 -4.49
C LEU A 43 13.66 1.12 -2.99
N LEU A 44 12.80 2.01 -2.49
CA LEU A 44 12.27 1.96 -1.13
C LEU A 44 10.82 1.49 -1.18
N GLU A 45 10.46 0.49 -0.36
CA GLU A 45 9.08 0.13 -0.10
C GLU A 45 8.71 0.53 1.33
N LEU A 46 7.62 1.29 1.47
CA LEU A 46 7.04 1.71 2.75
C LEU A 46 5.91 0.74 3.13
N GLY A 47 5.87 0.34 4.41
CA GLY A 47 4.88 -0.61 4.89
C GLY A 47 4.98 -1.94 4.13
N ALA A 48 6.20 -2.49 4.04
CA ALA A 48 6.48 -3.63 3.16
C ALA A 48 5.77 -4.93 3.55
N GLY A 49 5.10 -4.97 4.71
CA GLY A 49 4.42 -6.15 5.21
C GLY A 49 5.33 -7.38 5.19
N GLY A 50 4.87 -8.49 4.65
CA GLY A 50 5.64 -9.72 4.53
C GLY A 50 6.70 -9.75 3.44
N GLY A 51 6.88 -8.66 2.68
CA GLY A 51 7.95 -8.52 1.69
C GLY A 51 7.63 -9.10 0.32
N GLN A 52 6.39 -9.43 0.01
CA GLN A 52 6.03 -10.06 -1.26
C GLN A 52 6.40 -9.18 -2.47
N PHE A 53 6.05 -7.87 -2.42
CA PHE A 53 6.47 -6.94 -3.49
C PHE A 53 7.97 -6.64 -3.41
N THR A 54 8.52 -6.47 -2.20
CA THR A 54 9.97 -6.30 -1.96
C THR A 54 10.78 -7.34 -2.75
N ILE A 55 10.42 -8.63 -2.58
CA ILE A 55 11.17 -9.72 -3.23
C ILE A 55 10.88 -9.76 -4.73
N ALA A 56 9.65 -9.50 -5.17
CA ALA A 56 9.33 -9.40 -6.60
C ALA A 56 10.15 -8.28 -7.28
N ALA A 57 10.29 -7.12 -6.63
CA ALA A 57 11.12 -6.01 -7.13
C ALA A 57 12.62 -6.35 -7.14
N ALA A 58 13.12 -7.06 -6.10
CA ALA A 58 14.51 -7.52 -6.08
C ALA A 58 14.80 -8.53 -7.20
N LEU A 59 13.87 -9.44 -7.49
CA LEU A 59 13.96 -10.38 -8.61
C LEU A 59 13.89 -9.68 -9.99
N ALA A 60 13.23 -8.52 -10.04
CA ALA A 60 13.24 -7.63 -11.23
C ALA A 60 14.53 -6.79 -11.36
N GLY A 61 15.49 -6.96 -10.44
CA GLY A 61 16.82 -6.35 -10.48
C GLY A 61 16.98 -5.07 -9.64
N HIS A 62 15.96 -4.64 -8.90
CA HIS A 62 16.08 -3.48 -8.01
C HIS A 62 16.92 -3.80 -6.77
N ARG A 63 17.63 -2.79 -6.23
CA ARG A 63 18.22 -2.82 -4.89
C ARG A 63 17.19 -2.31 -3.90
N VAL A 64 16.52 -3.23 -3.20
CA VAL A 64 15.35 -2.88 -2.40
C VAL A 64 15.71 -2.66 -0.93
N THR A 65 15.27 -1.53 -0.40
CA THR A 65 15.12 -1.26 1.03
C THR A 65 13.64 -1.37 1.38
N ALA A 66 13.30 -2.28 2.28
CA ALA A 66 11.94 -2.48 2.78
C ALA A 66 11.84 -1.91 4.19
N LEU A 67 10.93 -0.97 4.41
CA LEU A 67 10.66 -0.38 5.73
C LEU A 67 9.31 -0.88 6.23
N GLU A 68 9.35 -1.63 7.34
CA GLU A 68 8.17 -2.23 7.97
C GLU A 68 8.26 -2.07 9.49
N TRP A 69 7.16 -1.66 10.15
CA TRP A 69 7.17 -1.48 11.60
C TRP A 69 6.99 -2.81 12.37
N MET A 70 6.30 -3.81 11.78
CA MET A 70 6.08 -5.13 12.37
C MET A 70 7.33 -5.98 12.24
N ALA A 71 8.01 -6.25 13.34
CA ALA A 71 9.25 -7.05 13.35
C ALA A 71 9.05 -8.45 12.75
N GLY A 72 7.91 -9.10 13.01
CA GLY A 72 7.58 -10.43 12.46
C GLY A 72 7.45 -10.44 10.95
N ALA A 73 6.82 -9.40 10.37
CA ALA A 73 6.72 -9.23 8.93
C ALA A 73 8.10 -8.99 8.28
N GLY A 74 8.94 -8.16 8.91
CA GLY A 74 10.33 -7.97 8.48
C GLY A 74 11.17 -9.26 8.53
N GLU A 75 10.94 -10.15 9.49
CA GLU A 75 11.59 -11.45 9.51
C GLU A 75 11.12 -12.35 8.37
N HIS A 76 9.82 -12.37 8.07
CA HIS A 76 9.29 -13.08 6.91
C HIS A 76 9.91 -12.57 5.60
N THR A 77 10.10 -11.25 5.46
CA THR A 77 10.80 -10.65 4.31
C THR A 77 12.20 -11.24 4.13
N ARG A 78 12.97 -11.41 5.21
CA ARG A 78 14.31 -12.02 5.16
C ARG A 78 14.27 -13.50 4.78
N LEU A 79 13.31 -14.24 5.32
CA LEU A 79 13.09 -15.65 4.97
C LEU A 79 12.72 -15.81 3.50
N LEU A 80 11.80 -14.98 3.02
CA LEU A 80 11.37 -14.98 1.62
C LEU A 80 12.52 -14.63 0.67
N ALA A 81 13.37 -13.65 1.04
CA ALA A 81 14.57 -13.32 0.29
C ALA A 81 15.53 -14.51 0.17
N ALA A 82 15.78 -15.21 1.28
CA ALA A 82 16.64 -16.39 1.29
C ALA A 82 16.06 -17.53 0.42
N GLN A 83 14.74 -17.77 0.49
CA GLN A 83 14.05 -18.78 -0.31
C GLN A 83 14.19 -18.52 -1.82
N HIS A 84 14.21 -17.26 -2.23
CA HIS A 84 14.32 -16.86 -3.64
C HIS A 84 15.76 -16.52 -4.08
N GLY A 85 16.77 -16.72 -3.22
CA GLY A 85 18.16 -16.47 -3.55
C GLY A 85 18.48 -15.02 -3.85
N THR A 86 17.73 -14.07 -3.27
CA THR A 86 17.97 -12.64 -3.43
C THR A 86 18.33 -11.97 -2.11
N THR A 87 18.75 -10.71 -2.16
CA THR A 87 19.10 -9.92 -0.97
C THR A 87 18.35 -8.61 -0.97
N VAL A 88 17.84 -8.23 0.20
CA VAL A 88 17.14 -6.97 0.43
C VAL A 88 17.56 -6.38 1.77
N GLN A 89 17.44 -5.07 1.93
CA GLN A 89 17.63 -4.42 3.22
C GLN A 89 16.27 -4.30 3.91
N ALA A 90 15.99 -5.17 4.90
CA ALA A 90 14.78 -5.10 5.70
C ALA A 90 15.03 -4.31 6.98
N LEU A 91 14.41 -3.13 7.08
CA LEU A 91 14.46 -2.21 8.21
C LEU A 91 13.17 -2.29 9.02
N THR A 92 13.28 -2.30 10.34
CA THR A 92 12.12 -2.19 11.23
C THR A 92 11.99 -0.75 11.69
N GLY A 93 10.85 -0.12 11.44
CA GLY A 93 10.59 1.26 11.84
C GLY A 93 9.30 1.84 11.29
N ASP A 94 8.90 2.94 11.89
CA ASP A 94 7.74 3.72 11.46
C ASP A 94 8.18 4.71 10.37
N PHE A 95 7.54 4.69 9.22
CA PHE A 95 7.86 5.56 8.08
C PHE A 95 7.62 7.06 8.37
N TYR A 96 6.91 7.41 9.43
CA TYR A 96 6.80 8.81 9.87
C TYR A 96 8.06 9.33 10.58
N THR A 97 8.89 8.44 11.13
CA THR A 97 10.04 8.83 11.96
C THR A 97 11.37 8.19 11.53
N ALA A 98 11.33 6.99 10.95
CA ALA A 98 12.54 6.27 10.55
C ALA A 98 13.28 6.97 9.39
N ASP A 99 14.59 6.77 9.32
CA ASP A 99 15.42 7.18 8.18
C ASP A 99 15.88 5.91 7.43
N PRO A 100 15.28 5.61 6.25
CA PRO A 100 15.69 4.47 5.44
C PRO A 100 16.97 4.72 4.63
N GLY A 101 17.56 5.90 4.75
CA GLY A 101 18.68 6.35 3.90
C GLY A 101 18.19 6.88 2.55
N GLY A 102 18.91 6.58 1.51
CA GLY A 102 18.61 7.03 0.14
C GLY A 102 19.82 7.70 -0.51
N PRO A 103 19.67 8.39 -1.64
CA PRO A 103 18.41 8.58 -2.38
C PRO A 103 17.95 7.34 -3.16
N PHE A 104 16.64 7.29 -3.46
CA PHE A 104 16.00 6.20 -4.19
C PHE A 104 15.49 6.66 -5.55
N ASP A 105 15.61 5.80 -6.56
CA ASP A 105 15.05 6.04 -7.89
C ASP A 105 13.53 5.79 -7.90
N ALA A 106 13.06 4.90 -7.03
CA ALA A 106 11.65 4.62 -6.83
C ALA A 106 11.32 4.55 -5.34
N VAL A 107 10.17 5.12 -4.94
CA VAL A 107 9.56 4.91 -3.63
C VAL A 107 8.17 4.34 -3.86
N CYS A 108 7.88 3.18 -3.28
CA CYS A 108 6.62 2.47 -3.43
C CYS A 108 5.89 2.42 -2.09
N TYR A 109 4.58 2.65 -2.09
CA TYR A 109 3.73 2.49 -0.92
C TYR A 109 2.41 1.85 -1.33
N TRP A 110 2.21 0.61 -0.93
CA TRP A 110 1.07 -0.21 -1.30
C TRP A 110 0.12 -0.41 -0.14
N ASP A 111 -1.17 -0.36 -0.40
CA ASP A 111 -2.26 -0.75 0.52
C ASP A 111 -2.23 -0.08 1.91
N GLY A 112 -1.79 1.17 2.01
CA GLY A 112 -1.68 1.82 3.32
C GLY A 112 -1.83 3.34 3.33
N PHE A 113 -1.84 4.00 2.16
CA PHE A 113 -2.00 5.44 2.11
C PHE A 113 -3.40 5.86 2.56
N GLY A 114 -3.46 6.84 3.47
CA GLY A 114 -4.72 7.26 4.10
C GLY A 114 -4.90 6.77 5.55
N ILE A 115 -3.92 6.08 6.14
CA ILE A 115 -3.96 5.62 7.54
C ILE A 115 -4.20 6.78 8.50
N GLY A 116 -3.49 7.89 8.34
CA GLY A 116 -3.61 9.10 9.16
C GLY A 116 -4.61 10.10 8.63
N GLU A 117 -4.57 11.30 9.19
CA GLU A 117 -5.28 12.48 8.72
C GLU A 117 -4.54 13.16 7.57
N ASP A 118 -5.18 14.13 6.90
CA ASP A 118 -4.60 14.81 5.73
C ASP A 118 -3.23 15.47 6.02
N ASP A 119 -3.02 16.00 7.22
CA ASP A 119 -1.73 16.58 7.62
C ASP A 119 -0.63 15.52 7.79
N GLU A 120 -0.98 14.34 8.30
CA GLU A 120 -0.05 13.21 8.41
C GLU A 120 0.30 12.67 7.02
N GLN A 121 -0.68 12.60 6.10
CA GLN A 121 -0.41 12.23 4.71
C GLN A 121 0.48 13.27 4.01
N ARG A 122 0.28 14.58 4.22
CA ARG A 122 1.19 15.62 3.73
C ARG A 122 2.60 15.45 4.26
N HIS A 123 2.71 15.16 5.56
CA HIS A 123 4.02 14.94 6.18
C HIS A 123 4.73 13.74 5.54
N LEU A 124 4.02 12.61 5.37
CA LEU A 124 4.58 11.42 4.71
C LEU A 124 5.01 11.72 3.27
N LEU A 125 4.17 12.40 2.48
CA LEU A 125 4.50 12.79 1.11
C LEU A 125 5.74 13.69 1.04
N SER A 126 5.90 14.63 1.99
CA SER A 126 7.10 15.45 2.09
C SER A 126 8.36 14.63 2.39
N ARG A 127 8.25 13.60 3.23
CA ARG A 127 9.35 12.65 3.48
C ARG A 127 9.68 11.84 2.22
N VAL A 128 8.66 11.35 1.51
CA VAL A 128 8.82 10.65 0.22
C VAL A 128 9.59 11.53 -0.78
N ALA A 129 9.22 12.82 -0.91
CA ALA A 129 9.96 13.76 -1.76
C ALA A 129 11.44 13.87 -1.35
N GLY A 130 11.73 13.86 -0.03
CA GLY A 130 13.09 13.92 0.52
C GLY A 130 13.91 12.66 0.23
N TRP A 131 13.29 11.50 0.12
CA TRP A 131 13.96 10.23 -0.17
C TRP A 131 14.19 9.98 -1.66
N LEU A 132 13.43 10.64 -2.54
CA LEU A 132 13.59 10.49 -3.99
C LEU A 132 14.90 11.12 -4.50
N ALA A 133 15.60 10.40 -5.35
CA ALA A 133 16.68 10.92 -6.18
C ALA A 133 16.17 12.01 -7.14
N PRO A 134 17.03 12.87 -7.69
CA PRO A 134 16.66 13.69 -8.84
C PRO A 134 16.15 12.83 -9.99
N GLY A 135 14.94 13.10 -10.50
CA GLY A 135 14.26 12.28 -11.51
C GLY A 135 13.71 10.95 -10.98
N GLY A 136 13.69 10.76 -9.66
CA GLY A 136 13.02 9.63 -9.01
C GLY A 136 11.50 9.78 -9.02
N THR A 137 10.80 8.64 -8.89
CA THR A 137 9.33 8.57 -8.96
C THR A 137 8.78 7.83 -7.74
N ALA A 138 7.69 8.34 -7.17
CA ALA A 138 6.96 7.61 -6.15
C ALA A 138 5.68 6.98 -6.74
N TYR A 139 5.37 5.78 -6.29
CA TYR A 139 4.19 4.99 -6.66
C TYR A 139 3.39 4.71 -5.40
N VAL A 140 2.22 5.29 -5.30
CA VAL A 140 1.41 5.24 -4.08
C VAL A 140 0.02 4.72 -4.42
N ASP A 141 -0.38 3.60 -3.81
CA ASP A 141 -1.77 3.14 -3.89
C ASP A 141 -2.69 4.07 -3.11
N VAL A 142 -3.75 4.53 -3.78
CA VAL A 142 -4.73 5.46 -3.22
C VAL A 142 -6.13 4.87 -3.38
N TYR A 143 -6.83 4.71 -2.29
CA TYR A 143 -8.21 4.22 -2.28
C TYR A 143 -9.18 5.24 -2.85
N THR A 144 -10.12 4.78 -3.69
CA THR A 144 -11.09 5.65 -4.37
C THR A 144 -12.36 5.84 -3.53
N PRO A 145 -12.90 7.04 -3.40
CA PRO A 145 -14.11 7.25 -2.61
C PRO A 145 -15.36 6.60 -3.22
N TRP A 146 -15.46 6.59 -4.56
CA TRP A 146 -16.65 6.07 -5.26
C TRP A 146 -16.84 4.58 -5.11
N TYR A 147 -15.77 3.78 -5.23
CA TYR A 147 -15.87 2.33 -5.07
C TYR A 147 -16.34 1.97 -3.66
N TRP A 148 -15.70 2.53 -2.65
CA TRP A 148 -15.97 2.19 -1.25
C TRP A 148 -17.33 2.69 -0.79
N ALA A 149 -17.75 3.89 -1.22
CA ALA A 149 -19.10 4.39 -0.96
C ALA A 149 -20.17 3.51 -1.63
N HIS A 150 -19.94 3.07 -2.87
CA HIS A 150 -20.88 2.19 -3.60
C HIS A 150 -21.00 0.80 -2.96
N HIS A 151 -19.92 0.27 -2.40
CA HIS A 151 -19.88 -1.07 -1.82
C HIS A 151 -20.04 -1.09 -0.29
N ALA A 152 -20.38 0.05 0.33
CA ALA A 152 -20.69 0.09 1.76
C ALA A 152 -21.85 -0.85 2.10
N GLY A 153 -21.66 -1.69 3.13
CA GLY A 153 -22.60 -2.73 3.51
C GLY A 153 -22.34 -4.10 2.85
N PHE A 154 -21.42 -4.20 1.90
CA PHE A 154 -20.99 -5.51 1.40
C PHE A 154 -20.37 -6.33 2.52
N THR A 155 -20.77 -7.61 2.60
CA THR A 155 -20.29 -8.52 3.64
C THR A 155 -19.82 -9.82 3.02
N ARG A 156 -18.62 -10.26 3.40
CA ARG A 156 -18.04 -11.55 3.07
C ARG A 156 -17.89 -12.41 4.31
N GLN A 157 -18.39 -13.64 4.26
CA GLN A 157 -18.21 -14.60 5.34
C GLN A 157 -17.13 -15.62 4.99
N THR A 158 -16.27 -15.90 5.94
CA THR A 158 -15.27 -16.97 5.90
C THR A 158 -15.53 -17.94 7.06
N GLU A 159 -14.77 -19.00 7.15
CA GLU A 159 -14.85 -19.92 8.30
C GLU A 159 -14.41 -19.25 9.62
N ARG A 160 -13.53 -18.25 9.57
CA ARG A 160 -12.90 -17.63 10.74
C ARG A 160 -13.49 -16.29 11.13
N TYR A 161 -13.99 -15.52 10.17
CA TYR A 161 -14.49 -14.15 10.39
C TYR A 161 -15.51 -13.71 9.36
N THR A 162 -16.24 -12.67 9.71
CA THR A 162 -17.03 -11.88 8.76
C THR A 162 -16.27 -10.59 8.46
N GLN A 163 -16.16 -10.23 7.19
CA GLN A 163 -15.60 -8.96 6.72
C GLN A 163 -16.72 -8.09 6.18
N THR A 164 -16.79 -6.84 6.62
CA THR A 164 -17.83 -5.90 6.18
C THR A 164 -17.19 -4.59 5.72
N TYR A 165 -17.51 -4.16 4.50
CA TYR A 165 -17.11 -2.86 3.98
C TYR A 165 -18.05 -1.77 4.48
N GLY A 166 -17.48 -0.62 4.82
CA GLY A 166 -18.20 0.58 5.19
C GLY A 166 -17.60 1.82 4.54
N PHE A 167 -18.29 2.91 4.67
CA PHE A 167 -17.80 4.21 4.20
C PHE A 167 -18.26 5.32 5.13
N ASP A 168 -17.32 6.04 5.69
CA ASP A 168 -17.56 7.29 6.41
C ASP A 168 -17.60 8.43 5.39
N ALA A 169 -18.80 8.95 5.14
CA ALA A 169 -19.03 10.00 4.15
C ALA A 169 -18.51 11.38 4.61
N GLU A 170 -18.48 11.65 5.90
CA GLU A 170 -17.99 12.92 6.46
C GLU A 170 -16.46 12.99 6.36
N GLY A 171 -15.76 11.94 6.81
CA GLY A 171 -14.33 11.83 6.73
C GLY A 171 -13.82 11.37 5.36
N CYS A 172 -14.71 10.99 4.42
CA CYS A 172 -14.36 10.36 3.13
C CYS A 172 -13.36 9.20 3.32
N ARG A 173 -13.72 8.26 4.22
CA ARG A 173 -12.84 7.16 4.61
C ARG A 173 -13.49 5.81 4.30
N MET A 174 -12.73 4.92 3.70
CA MET A 174 -13.14 3.52 3.63
C MET A 174 -13.02 2.89 5.02
N LEU A 175 -13.93 1.99 5.31
CA LEU A 175 -13.93 1.18 6.52
C LEU A 175 -13.94 -0.29 6.11
N ASP A 176 -12.98 -1.06 6.64
CA ASP A 176 -12.93 -2.51 6.47
C ASP A 176 -12.93 -3.18 7.84
N THR A 177 -14.07 -3.76 8.20
CA THR A 177 -14.31 -4.34 9.52
C THR A 177 -14.20 -5.85 9.48
N TYR A 178 -13.33 -6.38 10.31
CA TYR A 178 -13.19 -7.80 10.58
C TYR A 178 -13.88 -8.14 11.90
N ALA A 179 -14.82 -9.07 11.86
CA ALA A 179 -15.52 -9.62 13.02
C ALA A 179 -15.16 -11.10 13.17
N PRO A 180 -14.10 -11.45 13.93
CA PRO A 180 -13.76 -12.83 14.23
C PRO A 180 -14.88 -13.49 15.05
N ARG A 181 -15.02 -14.83 14.95
CA ARG A 181 -16.09 -15.55 15.67
C ARG A 181 -15.93 -15.51 17.19
N GLU A 182 -14.69 -15.45 17.68
CA GLU A 182 -14.34 -15.62 19.10
C GLU A 182 -13.62 -14.39 19.69
N ALA A 183 -13.63 -13.24 18.99
CA ALA A 183 -12.97 -12.03 19.45
C ALA A 183 -13.75 -10.78 19.03
N GLU A 184 -13.44 -9.65 19.63
CA GLU A 184 -14.04 -8.37 19.25
C GLU A 184 -13.69 -7.98 17.81
N ALA A 185 -14.63 -7.33 17.15
CA ALA A 185 -14.42 -6.77 15.83
C ALA A 185 -13.36 -5.66 15.85
N PHE A 186 -12.69 -5.45 14.73
CA PHE A 186 -11.74 -4.37 14.53
C PHE A 186 -11.83 -3.83 13.12
N THR A 187 -11.57 -2.54 12.96
CA THR A 187 -11.84 -1.81 11.72
C THR A 187 -10.60 -1.07 11.26
N GLN A 188 -10.27 -1.25 9.98
CA GLN A 188 -9.36 -0.37 9.25
C GLN A 188 -10.15 0.86 8.79
N SER A 189 -9.51 2.03 8.86
CA SER A 189 -10.06 3.29 8.37
C SER A 189 -9.01 4.03 7.57
N LEU A 190 -9.18 4.08 6.24
CA LEU A 190 -8.26 4.78 5.35
C LEU A 190 -8.96 5.93 4.64
N ARG A 191 -8.32 7.09 4.64
CA ARG A 191 -8.77 8.27 3.90
C ARG A 191 -8.70 7.99 2.40
N CYS A 192 -9.82 8.16 1.71
CA CYS A 192 -9.91 8.00 0.27
C CYS A 192 -9.68 9.36 -0.43
N TYR A 193 -8.97 9.35 -1.55
CA TYR A 193 -8.74 10.54 -2.35
C TYR A 193 -9.10 10.26 -3.81
N SER A 194 -9.89 11.14 -4.42
CA SER A 194 -9.90 11.22 -5.88
C SER A 194 -8.57 11.81 -6.38
N PRO A 195 -8.18 11.65 -7.65
CA PRO A 195 -7.00 12.36 -8.18
C PRO A 195 -7.07 13.88 -7.97
N ALA A 196 -8.26 14.49 -8.03
CA ALA A 196 -8.45 15.90 -7.76
C ALA A 196 -8.17 16.26 -6.29
N ASP A 197 -8.65 15.44 -5.33
CA ASP A 197 -8.37 15.64 -3.90
C ASP A 197 -6.87 15.46 -3.62
N LEU A 198 -6.24 14.47 -4.24
CA LEU A 198 -4.80 14.28 -4.12
C LEU A 198 -4.03 15.49 -4.64
N CYS A 199 -4.44 16.08 -5.78
CA CYS A 199 -3.84 17.32 -6.28
C CYS A 199 -3.99 18.50 -5.31
N LEU A 200 -5.03 18.53 -4.48
CA LEU A 200 -5.18 19.54 -3.42
C LEU A 200 -4.32 19.23 -2.19
N LEU A 201 -4.00 17.96 -1.96
CA LEU A 201 -3.14 17.53 -0.84
C LEU A 201 -1.65 17.80 -1.12
N LEU A 202 -1.20 17.67 -2.37
CA LEU A 202 0.21 17.73 -2.77
C LEU A 202 0.92 19.10 -2.59
N PRO A 203 0.28 20.28 -2.69
CA PRO A 203 0.97 21.55 -2.55
C PRO A 203 1.79 21.66 -1.26
N GLY A 204 3.07 22.01 -1.39
CA GLY A 204 4.02 22.12 -0.26
C GLY A 204 4.71 20.82 0.14
N THR A 205 4.36 19.68 -0.46
CA THR A 205 5.02 18.38 -0.17
C THR A 205 6.30 18.18 -0.98
N GLY A 206 6.51 18.95 -2.05
CA GLY A 206 7.60 18.76 -3.01
C GLY A 206 7.32 17.71 -4.05
N LEU A 207 6.07 17.24 -4.17
CA LEU A 207 5.60 16.27 -5.17
C LEU A 207 4.49 16.85 -6.03
N THR A 208 4.38 16.34 -7.26
CA THR A 208 3.28 16.57 -8.19
C THR A 208 2.75 15.24 -8.71
N LEU A 209 1.45 15.18 -9.04
CA LEU A 209 0.83 14.03 -9.68
C LEU A 209 1.15 14.06 -11.19
N ALA A 210 1.95 13.10 -11.66
CA ALA A 210 2.33 12.97 -13.08
C ALA A 210 1.33 12.08 -13.84
N GLU A 211 1.00 10.91 -13.26
CA GLU A 211 0.10 9.94 -13.89
C GLU A 211 -0.83 9.30 -12.85
N VAL A 212 -1.93 8.74 -13.35
CA VAL A 212 -2.88 7.91 -12.60
C VAL A 212 -3.00 6.57 -13.29
N TRP A 213 -2.63 5.49 -12.59
CA TRP A 213 -2.83 4.14 -13.10
C TRP A 213 -4.06 3.53 -12.42
N PRO A 214 -5.18 3.38 -13.11
CA PRO A 214 -6.34 2.69 -12.55
C PRO A 214 -5.96 1.28 -12.10
N GLY A 215 -6.47 0.88 -10.94
CA GLY A 215 -6.31 -0.46 -10.40
C GLY A 215 -7.48 -1.37 -10.74
N GLY A 216 -7.59 -2.47 -10.01
CA GLY A 216 -8.69 -3.42 -10.18
C GLY A 216 -9.91 -3.09 -9.32
N ALA A 217 -10.92 -3.95 -9.48
CA ALA A 217 -12.13 -3.95 -8.67
C ALA A 217 -12.58 -5.38 -8.38
N TYR A 218 -13.12 -5.60 -7.20
CA TYR A 218 -13.82 -6.83 -6.86
C TYR A 218 -15.30 -6.65 -7.18
N ASP A 219 -15.87 -7.55 -8.00
CA ASP A 219 -17.32 -7.63 -8.20
C ASP A 219 -17.93 -8.55 -7.13
N PRO A 220 -18.63 -7.99 -6.14
CA PRO A 220 -19.21 -8.79 -5.06
C PRO A 220 -20.35 -9.71 -5.51
N LYS A 221 -21.01 -9.41 -6.63
CA LYS A 221 -22.12 -10.22 -7.16
C LYS A 221 -21.60 -11.44 -7.91
N ALA A 222 -20.52 -11.24 -8.70
CA ALA A 222 -19.87 -12.32 -9.43
C ALA A 222 -18.86 -13.09 -8.58
N GLY A 223 -18.37 -12.52 -7.47
CA GLY A 223 -17.29 -13.07 -6.66
C GLY A 223 -15.93 -13.07 -7.37
N VAL A 224 -15.73 -12.16 -8.31
CA VAL A 224 -14.56 -12.12 -9.20
C VAL A 224 -13.79 -10.81 -9.01
N TYR A 225 -12.46 -10.89 -8.98
CA TYR A 225 -11.59 -9.73 -9.04
C TYR A 225 -11.16 -9.47 -10.49
N HIS A 226 -11.40 -8.25 -10.95
CA HIS A 226 -10.96 -7.73 -12.24
C HIS A 226 -9.68 -6.92 -12.01
N PRO A 227 -8.51 -7.32 -12.55
CA PRO A 227 -7.23 -6.67 -12.24
C PRO A 227 -7.09 -5.26 -12.82
N GLU A 228 -7.85 -4.94 -13.86
CA GLU A 228 -7.90 -3.62 -14.51
C GLU A 228 -9.34 -3.26 -14.85
N VAL A 229 -9.77 -2.10 -14.42
CA VAL A 229 -11.08 -1.51 -14.73
C VAL A 229 -10.90 -0.01 -14.97
N PRO A 230 -11.88 0.67 -15.60
CA PRO A 230 -11.86 2.13 -15.68
C PRO A 230 -11.73 2.78 -14.30
N LEU A 231 -11.07 3.94 -14.22
CA LEU A 231 -10.83 4.65 -12.96
C LEU A 231 -12.12 4.83 -12.12
N GLY A 232 -13.23 5.16 -12.76
CA GLY A 232 -14.53 5.33 -12.08
C GLY A 232 -15.12 4.06 -11.45
N GLU A 233 -14.54 2.89 -11.71
CA GLU A 233 -14.97 1.60 -11.18
C GLU A 233 -13.92 0.99 -10.24
N SER A 234 -12.68 1.52 -10.24
CA SER A 234 -11.55 0.93 -9.50
C SER A 234 -11.65 1.13 -7.99
N MET A 235 -11.22 0.12 -7.23
CA MET A 235 -11.10 0.16 -5.76
C MET A 235 -10.02 1.14 -5.31
N MET A 236 -8.95 1.22 -6.09
CA MET A 236 -7.76 2.04 -5.86
C MET A 236 -7.14 2.41 -7.18
N TYR A 237 -6.24 3.35 -7.15
CA TYR A 237 -5.34 3.67 -8.26
C TYR A 237 -3.93 3.89 -7.75
N VAL A 238 -2.94 3.68 -8.60
CA VAL A 238 -1.57 4.09 -8.30
C VAL A 238 -1.40 5.54 -8.73
N ALA A 239 -1.13 6.42 -7.77
CA ALA A 239 -0.65 7.76 -8.03
C ALA A 239 0.85 7.69 -8.36
N VAL A 240 1.22 8.09 -9.56
CA VAL A 240 2.61 8.26 -9.98
C VAL A 240 3.00 9.70 -9.69
N LEU A 241 3.89 9.87 -8.72
CA LEU A 241 4.29 11.18 -8.20
C LEU A 241 5.74 11.47 -8.56
N GLU A 242 6.02 12.69 -8.99
CA GLU A 242 7.36 13.17 -9.30
C GLU A 242 7.70 14.38 -8.42
N ARG A 243 8.98 14.66 -8.27
CA ARG A 243 9.41 15.89 -7.57
C ARG A 243 8.97 17.12 -8.36
N ALA A 244 8.39 18.11 -7.62
CA ALA A 244 7.94 19.40 -8.16
C ALA A 244 9.11 20.27 -8.63
#